data_d1f3f49210b591289b3340579886302f
#
_entry.id   d1f3f49210b591289b3340579886302f
#
_cell.length_a   1.000
_cell.length_b   1.000
_cell.length_c   1.000
_cell.angle_alpha   90.00
_cell.angle_beta   90.00
_cell.angle_gamma   90.00
#
_symmetry.space_group_name_H-M   'P 1'
#
loop_
_entity.id
_entity.type
_entity.pdbx_description
1 polymer ?
#
loop_
_entity_poly.entity_id
_entity_poly.type
_entity_poly.pdbx_seq_one_letter_code
_entity_poly.pdbx_strand_id
1 'polypeptide(L)'
;MNDNLLAVPILVPLICALFLVILHRQVRLSRRIALGALLISFIVSLIMLIEVMKNGPMTLDFGDWPAPFGIQYVGDPLSLILVTTTFLVVFMIVAFGFGRGEKRASRYYLLSFILFLTTGVVGSFLTADLFNLYVMFEIMLLASFVLVTLGQSVEQLRASIIYVVLNVIGSWFFLVGIGLLYRQIGTLNFTHIAIRIQELHDPTAIHLVAMSFIVAFGSKAALVLFMWLPKAYAVLNTELAALFASLMTKVGAYALIRFFTLIFNQSGDIVEPLLIVMSCLTMLIGAIGTVAYKDIKKIAAYQVVLSIGFVIFGLGTHTFYGVNGAIFYLVNDMIVKALLFFIIGIIVYTTGYRQYRHLKGLAKKEPWLGVALIIVTLAIGGVPPLSGFPEKLLIFMGAIQHQHYIGLTLMILTSLIGMFSLFRVFFYMYAGNDVKGAEMDYKPIRVNRKTIVMFMTGVTLAMGLFAPIIYKVTEQATNLSMDPHQYEKMVNPELRGGS
;
A
#
# COMPACT_ATOMS: atom_id res chain seq x y z
N MET A 1 -7.16 -16.19 22.75
CA MET A 1 -6.53 -16.95 21.63
C MET A 1 -5.03 -16.99 21.91
N ASN A 2 -4.27 -17.94 21.39
CA ASN A 2 -2.84 -18.01 21.69
C ASN A 2 -2.10 -16.87 20.94
N ASP A 3 -1.42 -15.98 21.63
CA ASP A 3 -0.74 -14.79 21.06
C ASP A 3 0.38 -15.17 20.07
N ASN A 4 0.89 -16.40 20.19
CA ASN A 4 1.85 -16.98 19.23
C ASN A 4 1.30 -17.03 17.79
N LEU A 5 -0.02 -16.91 17.57
CA LEU A 5 -0.59 -16.82 16.22
C LEU A 5 -0.12 -15.59 15.45
N LEU A 6 0.30 -14.51 16.14
CA LEU A 6 0.88 -13.33 15.50
C LEU A 6 2.18 -13.63 14.71
N ALA A 7 2.88 -14.69 15.05
CA ALA A 7 4.07 -15.13 14.31
C ALA A 7 3.73 -15.77 12.94
N VAL A 8 2.54 -16.37 12.80
CA VAL A 8 2.17 -17.14 11.60
C VAL A 8 2.19 -16.30 10.32
N PRO A 9 1.60 -15.09 10.26
CA PRO A 9 1.64 -14.24 9.08
C PRO A 9 3.05 -13.85 8.61
N ILE A 10 4.04 -13.89 9.49
CA ILE A 10 5.44 -13.57 9.18
C ILE A 10 6.20 -14.85 8.81
N LEU A 11 6.10 -15.89 9.66
CA LEU A 11 6.89 -17.11 9.51
C LEU A 11 6.46 -17.96 8.33
N VAL A 12 5.15 -18.08 8.05
CA VAL A 12 4.67 -18.93 6.95
C VAL A 12 5.17 -18.45 5.59
N PRO A 13 5.02 -17.16 5.19
CA PRO A 13 5.58 -16.70 3.92
C PRO A 13 7.11 -16.72 3.91
N LEU A 14 7.79 -16.43 5.05
CA LEU A 14 9.25 -16.47 5.15
C LEU A 14 9.80 -17.88 4.93
N ILE A 15 9.31 -18.88 5.65
CA ILE A 15 9.72 -20.26 5.52
C ILE A 15 9.39 -20.79 4.12
N CYS A 16 8.21 -20.45 3.60
CA CYS A 16 7.82 -20.80 2.26
C CYS A 16 8.78 -20.16 1.23
N ALA A 17 9.16 -18.89 1.38
CA ALA A 17 10.12 -18.23 0.48
C ALA A 17 11.46 -18.95 0.43
N LEU A 18 12.02 -19.30 1.61
CA LEU A 18 13.27 -20.06 1.73
C LEU A 18 13.16 -21.44 1.05
N PHE A 19 12.06 -22.15 1.31
CA PHE A 19 11.82 -23.46 0.70
C PHE A 19 11.70 -23.39 -0.82
N LEU A 20 11.05 -22.33 -1.35
CA LEU A 20 10.92 -22.12 -2.78
C LEU A 20 12.25 -21.77 -3.48
N VAL A 21 13.24 -21.23 -2.76
CA VAL A 21 14.60 -21.07 -3.30
C VAL A 21 15.19 -22.43 -3.68
N ILE A 22 14.96 -23.45 -2.87
CA ILE A 22 15.43 -24.83 -3.15
C ILE A 22 14.65 -25.42 -4.34
N LEU A 23 13.33 -25.20 -4.38
CA LEU A 23 12.44 -25.74 -5.43
C LEU A 23 12.38 -24.87 -6.70
N HIS A 24 13.29 -23.93 -6.89
CA HIS A 24 13.24 -22.89 -7.94
C HIS A 24 13.00 -23.43 -9.36
N ARG A 25 13.45 -24.65 -9.68
CA ARG A 25 13.26 -25.27 -11.01
C ARG A 25 11.82 -25.78 -11.26
N GLN A 26 11.04 -26.03 -10.20
CA GLN A 26 9.70 -26.61 -10.27
C GLN A 26 8.60 -25.54 -10.20
N VAL A 27 8.54 -24.64 -11.19
CA VAL A 27 7.66 -23.46 -11.18
C VAL A 27 6.18 -23.75 -10.88
N ARG A 28 5.64 -24.88 -11.37
CA ARG A 28 4.23 -25.24 -11.12
C ARG A 28 3.99 -25.65 -9.66
N LEU A 29 4.91 -26.44 -9.09
CA LEU A 29 4.83 -26.87 -7.69
C LEU A 29 5.05 -25.66 -6.76
N SER A 30 6.08 -24.87 -7.03
CA SER A 30 6.37 -23.63 -6.29
C SER A 30 5.16 -22.70 -6.22
N ARG A 31 4.43 -22.55 -7.34
CA ARG A 31 3.22 -21.74 -7.37
C ARG A 31 2.09 -22.31 -6.50
N ARG A 32 1.88 -23.62 -6.50
CA ARG A 32 0.85 -24.26 -5.65
C ARG A 32 1.17 -24.12 -4.16
N ILE A 33 2.45 -24.31 -3.81
CA ILE A 33 2.93 -24.14 -2.43
C ILE A 33 2.78 -22.67 -2.00
N ALA A 34 3.19 -21.70 -2.82
CA ALA A 34 3.02 -20.28 -2.53
C ALA A 34 1.54 -19.90 -2.33
N LEU A 35 0.63 -20.39 -3.20
CA LEU A 35 -0.80 -20.15 -3.05
C LEU A 35 -1.36 -20.76 -1.76
N GLY A 36 -0.94 -21.97 -1.40
CA GLY A 36 -1.32 -22.62 -0.14
C GLY A 36 -0.86 -21.82 1.08
N ALA A 37 0.42 -21.39 1.10
CA ALA A 37 0.97 -20.56 2.18
C ALA A 37 0.24 -19.22 2.32
N LEU A 38 -0.02 -18.53 1.21
CA LEU A 38 -0.74 -17.26 1.20
C LEU A 38 -2.19 -17.41 1.64
N LEU A 39 -2.86 -18.50 1.28
CA LEU A 39 -4.23 -18.79 1.71
C LEU A 39 -4.30 -19.07 3.22
N ILE A 40 -3.38 -19.87 3.74
CA ILE A 40 -3.28 -20.15 5.19
C ILE A 40 -3.06 -18.83 5.93
N SER A 41 -2.08 -18.02 5.51
CA SER A 41 -1.80 -16.73 6.13
C SER A 41 -2.99 -15.76 6.05
N PHE A 42 -3.74 -15.76 4.94
CA PHE A 42 -4.97 -14.98 4.79
C PHE A 42 -6.03 -15.41 5.80
N ILE A 43 -6.29 -16.72 5.91
CA ILE A 43 -7.32 -17.24 6.83
C ILE A 43 -6.93 -16.92 8.28
N VAL A 44 -5.67 -17.15 8.66
CA VAL A 44 -5.18 -16.86 10.01
C VAL A 44 -5.30 -15.37 10.33
N SER A 45 -4.87 -14.49 9.42
CA SER A 45 -4.97 -13.04 9.61
C SER A 45 -6.42 -12.56 9.73
N LEU A 46 -7.34 -13.16 8.98
CA LEU A 46 -8.78 -12.85 9.07
C LEU A 46 -9.37 -13.29 10.41
N ILE A 47 -8.99 -14.48 10.92
CA ILE A 47 -9.42 -14.97 12.23
C ILE A 47 -8.89 -14.02 13.32
N MET A 48 -7.61 -13.63 13.26
CA MET A 48 -7.03 -12.69 14.22
C MET A 48 -7.71 -11.31 14.16
N LEU A 49 -8.05 -10.81 12.96
CA LEU A 49 -8.78 -9.56 12.83
C LEU A 49 -10.15 -9.63 13.53
N ILE A 50 -10.90 -10.73 13.33
CA ILE A 50 -12.20 -10.93 13.99
C ILE A 50 -12.04 -11.01 15.51
N GLU A 51 -10.98 -11.66 15.99
CA GLU A 51 -10.67 -11.79 17.42
C GLU A 51 -10.35 -10.44 18.06
N VAL A 52 -9.47 -9.67 17.42
CA VAL A 52 -9.05 -8.34 17.90
C VAL A 52 -10.21 -7.35 17.92
N MET A 53 -11.14 -7.44 16.96
CA MET A 53 -12.36 -6.64 16.95
C MET A 53 -13.30 -6.91 18.14
N LYS A 54 -13.19 -8.08 18.78
CA LYS A 54 -14.02 -8.49 19.93
C LYS A 54 -13.32 -8.29 21.25
N ASN A 55 -12.05 -8.67 21.34
CA ASN A 55 -11.32 -8.85 22.60
C ASN A 55 -10.18 -7.85 22.80
N GLY A 56 -9.90 -6.98 21.81
CA GLY A 56 -8.80 -6.00 21.84
C GLY A 56 -7.51 -6.51 21.21
N PRO A 57 -6.45 -5.68 21.18
CA PRO A 57 -5.18 -5.99 20.56
C PRO A 57 -4.52 -7.26 21.11
N MET A 58 -3.82 -7.99 20.24
CA MET A 58 -2.97 -9.12 20.57
C MET A 58 -1.51 -8.67 20.61
N THR A 59 -0.71 -9.17 21.54
CA THR A 59 0.71 -8.86 21.68
C THR A 59 1.54 -10.12 21.71
N LEU A 60 2.74 -10.06 21.10
CA LEU A 60 3.71 -11.15 21.12
C LEU A 60 5.10 -10.59 21.38
N ASP A 61 5.66 -10.92 22.52
CA ASP A 61 7.03 -10.59 22.89
C ASP A 61 7.96 -11.72 22.46
N PHE A 62 8.96 -11.41 21.60
CA PHE A 62 9.88 -12.42 21.09
C PHE A 62 10.85 -12.86 22.19
N GLY A 63 10.91 -14.20 22.39
CA GLY A 63 11.78 -14.82 23.38
C GLY A 63 11.39 -14.54 24.82
N ASP A 64 10.11 -14.19 25.07
CA ASP A 64 9.56 -13.84 26.38
C ASP A 64 10.29 -12.65 27.06
N TRP A 65 10.89 -11.78 26.24
CA TRP A 65 11.45 -10.52 26.71
C TRP A 65 10.40 -9.42 26.60
N PRO A 66 9.87 -8.92 27.73
CA PRO A 66 8.83 -7.90 27.70
C PRO A 66 9.35 -6.57 27.14
N ALA A 67 8.43 -5.75 26.63
CA ALA A 67 8.73 -4.37 26.27
C ALA A 67 9.26 -3.60 27.51
N PRO A 68 10.26 -2.70 27.37
CA PRO A 68 10.85 -2.20 26.14
C PRO A 68 12.12 -2.94 25.68
N PHE A 69 12.49 -4.06 26.30
CA PHE A 69 13.78 -4.74 26.09
C PHE A 69 13.76 -5.72 24.90
N GLY A 70 12.62 -6.34 24.62
CA GLY A 70 12.42 -7.28 23.53
C GLY A 70 11.75 -6.66 22.31
N ILE A 71 11.85 -7.36 21.15
CA ILE A 71 11.06 -7.03 19.97
C ILE A 71 9.62 -7.49 20.22
N GLN A 72 8.70 -6.54 20.11
CA GLN A 72 7.27 -6.80 20.29
C GLN A 72 6.54 -6.70 18.94
N TYR A 73 5.64 -7.65 18.69
CA TYR A 73 4.64 -7.55 17.61
C TYR A 73 3.26 -7.29 18.22
N VAL A 74 2.49 -6.42 17.55
CA VAL A 74 1.15 -6.03 17.97
C VAL A 74 0.17 -6.24 16.83
N GLY A 75 -0.83 -7.06 17.06
CA GLY A 75 -1.97 -7.23 16.17
C GLY A 75 -3.12 -6.36 16.64
N ASP A 76 -3.25 -5.16 16.13
CA ASP A 76 -4.37 -4.25 16.36
C ASP A 76 -5.28 -4.15 15.12
N PRO A 77 -6.45 -3.50 15.18
CA PRO A 77 -7.34 -3.38 14.03
C PRO A 77 -6.68 -2.76 12.80
N LEU A 78 -5.77 -1.76 12.97
CA LEU A 78 -5.06 -1.12 11.87
C LEU A 78 -4.08 -2.10 11.19
N SER A 79 -3.23 -2.75 11.97
CA SER A 79 -2.24 -3.68 11.44
C SER A 79 -2.88 -4.89 10.78
N LEU A 80 -3.90 -5.51 11.43
CA LEU A 80 -4.51 -6.74 10.94
C LEU A 80 -5.40 -6.55 9.71
N ILE A 81 -6.09 -5.43 9.55
CA ILE A 81 -6.82 -5.17 8.31
C ILE A 81 -5.87 -5.01 7.12
N LEU A 82 -4.72 -4.36 7.32
CA LEU A 82 -3.69 -4.21 6.28
C LEU A 82 -2.99 -5.54 5.96
N VAL A 83 -2.69 -6.35 6.99
CA VAL A 83 -2.12 -7.71 6.82
C VAL A 83 -3.07 -8.61 6.05
N THR A 84 -4.35 -8.64 6.42
CA THR A 84 -5.38 -9.45 5.75
C THR A 84 -5.54 -9.01 4.29
N THR A 85 -5.60 -7.71 4.04
CA THR A 85 -5.67 -7.14 2.68
C THR A 85 -4.41 -7.47 1.87
N THR A 86 -3.23 -7.44 2.48
CA THR A 86 -1.97 -7.82 1.84
C THR A 86 -2.02 -9.25 1.33
N PHE A 87 -2.42 -10.22 2.18
CA PHE A 87 -2.50 -11.61 1.76
C PHE A 87 -3.53 -11.85 0.68
N LEU A 88 -4.70 -11.19 0.74
CA LEU A 88 -5.70 -11.25 -0.32
C LEU A 88 -5.11 -10.78 -1.66
N VAL A 89 -4.48 -9.61 -1.67
CA VAL A 89 -3.93 -9.00 -2.88
C VAL A 89 -2.78 -9.84 -3.45
N VAL A 90 -1.84 -10.28 -2.61
CA VAL A 90 -0.71 -11.11 -3.07
C VAL A 90 -1.17 -12.47 -3.57
N PHE A 91 -2.16 -13.09 -2.89
CA PHE A 91 -2.78 -14.31 -3.38
C PHE A 91 -3.36 -14.13 -4.79
N MET A 92 -4.11 -13.03 -5.04
CA MET A 92 -4.67 -12.73 -6.36
C MET A 92 -3.57 -12.49 -7.41
N ILE A 93 -2.47 -11.81 -7.04
CA ILE A 93 -1.32 -11.58 -7.94
C ILE A 93 -0.67 -12.90 -8.34
N VAL A 94 -0.39 -13.78 -7.39
CA VAL A 94 0.20 -15.10 -7.66
C VAL A 94 -0.78 -15.98 -8.44
N ALA A 95 -2.09 -15.91 -8.15
CA ALA A 95 -3.14 -16.63 -8.86
C ALA A 95 -3.36 -16.09 -10.28
N PHE A 96 -3.19 -14.81 -10.56
CA PHE A 96 -3.23 -14.22 -11.90
C PHE A 96 -2.15 -14.83 -12.81
N GLY A 97 -0.99 -15.11 -12.26
CA GLY A 97 0.09 -15.87 -12.88
C GLY A 97 0.89 -15.08 -13.90
N PHE A 98 2.12 -15.49 -14.05
CA PHE A 98 3.13 -14.82 -14.87
C PHE A 98 3.05 -15.21 -16.34
N GLY A 99 3.36 -14.26 -17.26
CA GLY A 99 3.30 -14.44 -18.70
C GLY A 99 4.26 -15.54 -19.23
N ARG A 100 3.97 -16.11 -20.42
CA ARG A 100 4.88 -17.11 -21.05
C ARG A 100 6.15 -16.49 -21.63
N GLY A 101 6.18 -15.15 -21.82
CA GLY A 101 7.29 -14.44 -22.48
C GLY A 101 8.51 -14.12 -21.60
N GLU A 102 8.44 -14.39 -20.28
CA GLU A 102 9.57 -14.12 -19.39
C GLU A 102 10.70 -15.11 -19.64
N LYS A 103 11.94 -14.59 -19.67
CA LYS A 103 13.14 -15.42 -19.80
C LYS A 103 13.15 -16.50 -18.70
N ARG A 104 13.53 -17.73 -19.07
CA ARG A 104 13.43 -18.91 -18.19
C ARG A 104 14.12 -18.71 -16.83
N ALA A 105 15.25 -18.01 -16.82
CA ALA A 105 16.03 -17.73 -15.61
C ALA A 105 15.33 -16.76 -14.64
N SER A 106 14.59 -15.75 -15.15
CA SER A 106 13.89 -14.76 -14.29
C SER A 106 12.65 -15.33 -13.58
N ARG A 107 12.14 -16.49 -14.01
CA ARG A 107 10.98 -17.12 -13.38
C ARG A 107 11.32 -17.92 -12.12
N TYR A 108 12.56 -18.41 -11.99
CA TYR A 108 12.88 -19.42 -11.00
C TYR A 108 12.75 -18.88 -9.56
N TYR A 109 13.22 -17.67 -9.30
CA TYR A 109 13.22 -17.08 -7.95
C TYR A 109 12.10 -16.06 -7.70
N LEU A 110 11.29 -15.77 -8.72
CA LEU A 110 10.28 -14.72 -8.66
C LEU A 110 9.31 -14.89 -7.48
N LEU A 111 8.79 -16.11 -7.26
CA LEU A 111 7.85 -16.38 -6.19
C LEU A 111 8.49 -16.27 -4.82
N SER A 112 9.76 -16.70 -4.68
CA SER A 112 10.51 -16.55 -3.42
C SER A 112 10.64 -15.07 -3.04
N PHE A 113 11.04 -14.21 -3.99
CA PHE A 113 11.19 -12.79 -3.73
C PHE A 113 9.85 -12.06 -3.52
N ILE A 114 8.75 -12.52 -4.14
CA ILE A 114 7.40 -12.02 -3.82
C ILE A 114 7.06 -12.35 -2.36
N LEU A 115 7.34 -13.56 -1.89
CA LEU A 115 7.07 -13.95 -0.51
C LEU A 115 8.00 -13.24 0.49
N PHE A 116 9.29 -13.04 0.17
CA PHE A 116 10.18 -12.20 1.00
C PHE A 116 9.67 -10.76 1.10
N LEU A 117 9.25 -10.16 -0.02
CA LEU A 117 8.64 -8.83 -0.01
C LEU A 117 7.38 -8.82 0.87
N THR A 118 6.52 -9.83 0.73
CA THR A 118 5.30 -9.97 1.53
C THR A 118 5.61 -10.09 3.02
N THR A 119 6.64 -10.86 3.39
CA THR A 119 7.12 -10.98 4.78
C THR A 119 7.54 -9.62 5.34
N GLY A 120 8.35 -8.86 4.59
CA GLY A 120 8.76 -7.51 5.01
C GLY A 120 7.58 -6.54 5.17
N VAL A 121 6.60 -6.59 4.26
CA VAL A 121 5.37 -5.77 4.33
C VAL A 121 4.56 -6.12 5.59
N VAL A 122 4.30 -7.41 5.79
CA VAL A 122 3.48 -7.90 6.92
C VAL A 122 4.20 -7.65 8.25
N GLY A 123 5.51 -7.91 8.31
CA GLY A 123 6.33 -7.61 9.48
C GLY A 123 6.35 -6.11 9.82
N SER A 124 6.35 -5.24 8.80
CA SER A 124 6.25 -3.78 8.99
C SER A 124 4.90 -3.35 9.59
N PHE A 125 3.80 -4.03 9.24
CA PHE A 125 2.48 -3.72 9.80
C PHE A 125 2.29 -4.23 11.21
N LEU A 126 2.94 -5.33 11.59
CA LEU A 126 2.76 -5.96 12.90
C LEU A 126 3.74 -5.50 13.96
N THR A 127 4.92 -4.98 13.58
CA THR A 127 5.93 -4.59 14.57
C THR A 127 5.52 -3.38 15.40
N ALA A 128 5.83 -3.42 16.70
CA ALA A 128 5.75 -2.30 17.62
C ALA A 128 7.14 -1.82 18.10
N ASP A 129 8.19 -2.21 17.38
CA ASP A 129 9.57 -1.78 17.62
C ASP A 129 10.13 -1.04 16.40
N LEU A 130 10.77 0.11 16.65
CA LEU A 130 11.24 1.03 15.63
C LEU A 130 12.41 0.45 14.81
N PHE A 131 13.33 -0.26 15.46
CA PHE A 131 14.45 -0.87 14.76
C PHE A 131 14.00 -2.09 13.95
N ASN A 132 13.09 -2.88 14.51
CA ASN A 132 12.51 -3.99 13.78
C ASN A 132 11.66 -3.50 12.56
N LEU A 133 10.99 -2.34 12.67
CA LEU A 133 10.34 -1.71 11.52
C LEU A 133 11.36 -1.39 10.41
N TYR A 134 12.53 -0.86 10.77
CA TYR A 134 13.62 -0.63 9.83
C TYR A 134 14.06 -1.95 9.17
N VAL A 135 14.29 -3.00 9.94
CA VAL A 135 14.70 -4.32 9.42
C VAL A 135 13.66 -4.89 8.46
N MET A 136 12.36 -4.81 8.80
CA MET A 136 11.27 -5.29 7.93
C MET A 136 11.18 -4.47 6.63
N PHE A 137 11.42 -3.15 6.70
CA PHE A 137 11.53 -2.30 5.52
C PHE A 137 12.71 -2.71 4.62
N GLU A 138 13.87 -3.05 5.21
CA GLU A 138 15.03 -3.50 4.43
C GLU A 138 14.77 -4.86 3.76
N ILE A 139 14.14 -5.81 4.44
CA ILE A 139 13.72 -7.09 3.83
C ILE A 139 12.80 -6.85 2.64
N MET A 140 11.78 -5.99 2.81
CA MET A 140 10.87 -5.61 1.72
C MET A 140 11.62 -4.94 0.55
N LEU A 141 12.52 -3.98 0.84
CA LEU A 141 13.25 -3.24 -0.18
C LEU A 141 14.24 -4.11 -0.93
N LEU A 142 15.05 -4.93 -0.24
CA LEU A 142 16.00 -5.84 -0.88
C LEU A 142 15.29 -6.82 -1.82
N ALA A 143 14.17 -7.42 -1.38
CA ALA A 143 13.36 -8.26 -2.23
C ALA A 143 12.82 -7.48 -3.46
N SER A 144 12.38 -6.26 -3.26
CA SER A 144 11.87 -5.39 -4.33
C SER A 144 12.97 -5.00 -5.34
N PHE A 145 14.20 -4.77 -4.89
CA PHE A 145 15.34 -4.44 -5.77
C PHE A 145 15.61 -5.59 -6.75
N VAL A 146 15.58 -6.84 -6.25
CA VAL A 146 15.70 -8.02 -7.11
C VAL A 146 14.53 -8.09 -8.10
N LEU A 147 13.29 -7.92 -7.63
CA LEU A 147 12.09 -8.02 -8.47
C LEU A 147 12.08 -6.97 -9.60
N VAL A 148 12.52 -5.73 -9.33
CA VAL A 148 12.57 -4.67 -10.36
C VAL A 148 13.59 -4.98 -11.43
N THR A 149 14.70 -5.66 -11.12
CA THR A 149 15.79 -5.96 -12.07
C THR A 149 15.57 -7.20 -12.93
N LEU A 150 14.63 -8.10 -12.57
CA LEU A 150 14.46 -9.42 -13.20
C LEU A 150 14.18 -9.41 -14.73
N GLY A 151 13.61 -8.34 -15.29
CA GLY A 151 13.29 -8.25 -16.72
C GLY A 151 14.48 -7.94 -17.62
N GLN A 152 15.60 -7.46 -17.08
CA GLN A 152 16.89 -7.24 -17.76
C GLN A 152 16.85 -6.35 -19.03
N SER A 153 15.79 -5.55 -19.25
CA SER A 153 15.80 -4.53 -20.30
C SER A 153 16.61 -3.30 -19.87
N VAL A 154 17.21 -2.60 -20.84
CA VAL A 154 17.99 -1.38 -20.54
C VAL A 154 17.12 -0.31 -19.84
N GLU A 155 15.87 -0.15 -20.29
CA GLU A 155 14.92 0.76 -19.66
C GLU A 155 14.63 0.37 -18.21
N GLN A 156 14.45 -0.93 -17.97
CA GLN A 156 14.17 -1.45 -16.64
C GLN A 156 15.38 -1.29 -15.71
N LEU A 157 16.61 -1.55 -16.18
CA LEU A 157 17.82 -1.36 -15.39
C LEU A 157 18.03 0.11 -15.01
N ARG A 158 17.81 1.06 -15.94
CA ARG A 158 17.87 2.49 -15.64
C ARG A 158 16.82 2.91 -14.61
N ALA A 159 15.59 2.42 -14.73
CA ALA A 159 14.54 2.70 -13.76
C ALA A 159 14.85 2.09 -12.38
N SER A 160 15.47 0.88 -12.36
CA SER A 160 15.89 0.20 -11.13
C SER A 160 16.95 0.97 -10.36
N ILE A 161 17.94 1.54 -11.05
CA ILE A 161 18.98 2.34 -10.39
C ILE A 161 18.37 3.53 -9.66
N ILE A 162 17.46 4.27 -10.33
CA ILE A 162 16.77 5.42 -9.71
C ILE A 162 15.94 4.96 -8.51
N TYR A 163 15.22 3.83 -8.65
CA TYR A 163 14.42 3.23 -7.59
C TYR A 163 15.28 2.86 -6.38
N VAL A 164 16.39 2.15 -6.58
CA VAL A 164 17.30 1.71 -5.52
C VAL A 164 17.90 2.91 -4.81
N VAL A 165 18.50 3.85 -5.55
CA VAL A 165 19.20 5.00 -4.94
C VAL A 165 18.28 5.82 -4.07
N LEU A 166 17.08 6.17 -4.55
CA LEU A 166 16.14 6.99 -3.78
C LEU A 166 15.60 6.26 -2.54
N ASN A 167 15.37 4.95 -2.63
CA ASN A 167 14.92 4.17 -1.47
C ASN A 167 16.03 3.95 -0.44
N VAL A 168 17.30 3.76 -0.87
CA VAL A 168 18.45 3.66 0.05
C VAL A 168 18.67 4.98 0.78
N ILE A 169 18.58 6.13 0.11
CA ILE A 169 18.64 7.44 0.76
C ILE A 169 17.55 7.58 1.82
N GLY A 170 16.31 7.19 1.50
CA GLY A 170 15.21 7.17 2.47
C GLY A 170 15.48 6.26 3.67
N SER A 171 16.14 5.11 3.48
CA SER A 171 16.55 4.21 4.56
C SER A 171 17.64 4.82 5.44
N TRP A 172 18.58 5.60 4.89
CA TRP A 172 19.58 6.33 5.69
C TRP A 172 18.94 7.39 6.58
N PHE A 173 18.00 8.18 6.05
CA PHE A 173 17.24 9.12 6.88
C PHE A 173 16.48 8.43 8.00
N PHE A 174 15.92 7.23 7.72
CA PHE A 174 15.24 6.44 8.73
C PHE A 174 16.20 6.00 9.84
N LEU A 175 17.38 5.45 9.49
CA LEU A 175 18.37 4.99 10.46
C LEU A 175 18.94 6.14 11.29
N VAL A 176 19.22 7.29 10.68
CA VAL A 176 19.65 8.51 11.39
C VAL A 176 18.54 8.97 12.35
N GLY A 177 17.28 9.00 11.91
CA GLY A 177 16.13 9.32 12.76
C GLY A 177 16.01 8.39 13.98
N ILE A 178 16.22 7.07 13.80
CA ILE A 178 16.26 6.09 14.88
C ILE A 178 17.36 6.43 15.89
N GLY A 179 18.58 6.70 15.41
CA GLY A 179 19.72 7.02 16.27
C GLY A 179 19.51 8.30 17.08
N LEU A 180 18.95 9.35 16.45
CA LEU A 180 18.64 10.61 17.12
C LEU A 180 17.52 10.43 18.17
N LEU A 181 16.48 9.68 17.83
CA LEU A 181 15.39 9.39 18.76
C LEU A 181 15.87 8.56 19.97
N TYR A 182 16.62 7.49 19.70
CA TYR A 182 17.17 6.62 20.74
C TYR A 182 18.08 7.37 21.71
N ARG A 183 18.90 8.29 21.21
CA ARG A 183 19.75 9.17 22.05
C ARG A 183 18.95 10.01 23.05
N GLN A 184 17.73 10.43 22.67
CA GLN A 184 16.90 11.30 23.50
C GLN A 184 15.99 10.52 24.44
N ILE A 185 15.41 9.41 23.93
CA ILE A 185 14.33 8.68 24.60
C ILE A 185 14.84 7.40 25.28
N GLY A 186 15.93 6.79 24.74
CA GLY A 186 16.54 5.56 25.31
C GLY A 186 15.74 4.29 25.07
N THR A 187 14.74 4.30 24.20
CA THR A 187 13.91 3.13 23.87
C THR A 187 13.49 3.14 22.41
N LEU A 188 13.15 1.93 21.87
CA LEU A 188 12.70 1.75 20.50
C LEU A 188 11.29 1.13 20.41
N ASN A 189 10.67 0.77 21.53
CA ASN A 189 9.29 0.30 21.58
C ASN A 189 8.32 1.48 21.37
N PHE A 190 7.34 1.34 20.46
CA PHE A 190 6.41 2.42 20.09
C PHE A 190 5.64 2.98 21.27
N THR A 191 5.12 2.11 22.12
CA THR A 191 4.33 2.51 23.29
C THR A 191 5.19 3.30 24.26
N HIS A 192 6.40 2.79 24.55
CA HIS A 192 7.32 3.43 25.49
C HIS A 192 7.88 4.76 24.95
N ILE A 193 8.12 4.85 23.63
CA ILE A 193 8.49 6.12 22.96
C ILE A 193 7.36 7.14 23.14
N ALA A 194 6.10 6.75 22.89
CA ALA A 194 4.96 7.65 22.99
C ALA A 194 4.80 8.22 24.41
N ILE A 195 5.01 7.40 25.44
CA ILE A 195 4.98 7.83 26.85
C ILE A 195 6.10 8.84 27.12
N ARG A 196 7.34 8.47 26.78
CA ARG A 196 8.52 9.31 27.11
C ARG A 196 8.58 10.63 26.35
N ILE A 197 8.02 10.68 25.13
CA ILE A 197 7.90 11.97 24.39
C ILE A 197 7.00 12.95 25.16
N GLN A 198 5.95 12.45 25.82
CA GLN A 198 5.05 13.30 26.61
C GLN A 198 5.68 13.89 27.87
N GLU A 199 6.73 13.25 28.37
CA GLU A 199 7.48 13.67 29.57
C GLU A 199 8.59 14.66 29.27
N LEU A 200 8.91 14.93 27.97
CA LEU A 200 10.00 15.82 27.59
C LEU A 200 9.62 17.29 27.79
N HIS A 201 10.50 18.02 28.44
CA HIS A 201 10.35 19.46 28.67
C HIS A 201 10.66 20.34 27.45
N ASP A 202 11.49 19.85 26.51
CA ASP A 202 11.84 20.58 25.28
C ASP A 202 11.48 19.77 24.03
N PRO A 203 10.41 20.15 23.32
CA PRO A 203 9.95 19.44 22.12
C PRO A 203 10.81 19.76 20.87
N THR A 204 11.70 20.74 20.89
CA THR A 204 12.41 21.24 19.69
C THR A 204 13.24 20.13 19.03
N ALA A 205 13.95 19.33 19.83
CA ALA A 205 14.75 18.23 19.30
C ALA A 205 13.89 17.11 18.72
N ILE A 206 12.70 16.88 19.28
CA ILE A 206 11.72 15.89 18.78
C ILE A 206 11.15 16.33 17.44
N HIS A 207 10.92 17.61 17.19
CA HIS A 207 10.50 18.10 15.89
C HIS A 207 11.49 17.79 14.77
N LEU A 208 12.80 17.92 15.02
CA LEU A 208 13.83 17.53 14.04
C LEU A 208 13.81 16.03 13.73
N VAL A 209 13.59 15.20 14.76
CA VAL A 209 13.42 13.75 14.60
C VAL A 209 12.18 13.45 13.78
N ALA A 210 11.04 14.06 14.11
CA ALA A 210 9.78 13.90 13.36
C ALA A 210 9.96 14.27 11.87
N MET A 211 10.70 15.37 11.57
CA MET A 211 11.02 15.76 10.20
C MET A 211 11.84 14.70 9.47
N SER A 212 12.84 14.07 10.13
CA SER A 212 13.62 12.98 9.52
C SER A 212 12.74 11.79 9.16
N PHE A 213 11.74 11.44 9.97
CA PHE A 213 10.79 10.38 9.68
C PHE A 213 9.81 10.77 8.57
N ILE A 214 9.39 12.04 8.46
CA ILE A 214 8.58 12.51 7.32
C ILE A 214 9.35 12.30 6.01
N VAL A 215 10.64 12.64 5.96
CA VAL A 215 11.48 12.42 4.77
C VAL A 215 11.63 10.93 4.49
N ALA A 216 11.94 10.12 5.52
CA ALA A 216 12.17 8.69 5.40
C ALA A 216 10.90 7.96 4.88
N PHE A 217 9.77 8.13 5.55
CA PHE A 217 8.52 7.45 5.19
C PHE A 217 7.85 8.09 3.99
N GLY A 218 7.93 9.42 3.85
CA GLY A 218 7.42 10.16 2.70
C GLY A 218 8.09 9.74 1.39
N SER A 219 9.42 9.52 1.40
CA SER A 219 10.13 9.00 0.23
C SER A 219 9.65 7.60 -0.18
N LYS A 220 9.38 6.72 0.80
CA LYS A 220 8.85 5.37 0.57
C LYS A 220 7.36 5.38 0.15
N ALA A 221 6.57 6.30 0.71
CA ALA A 221 5.18 6.53 0.30
C ALA A 221 5.06 7.21 -1.06
N ALA A 222 6.15 7.73 -1.62
CA ALA A 222 6.16 8.59 -2.82
C ALA A 222 5.44 9.94 -2.60
N LEU A 223 5.49 10.48 -1.38
CA LEU A 223 5.00 11.80 -1.02
C LEU A 223 6.04 12.85 -1.46
N VAL A 224 5.69 13.72 -2.43
CA VAL A 224 6.59 14.70 -3.07
C VAL A 224 7.79 14.06 -3.79
N LEU A 225 8.50 13.14 -3.16
CA LEU A 225 9.66 12.42 -3.71
C LEU A 225 9.24 11.20 -4.58
N PHE A 226 8.24 11.37 -5.41
CA PHE A 226 7.60 10.31 -6.21
C PHE A 226 8.34 9.95 -7.51
N MET A 227 9.42 10.63 -7.89
CA MET A 227 10.05 10.54 -9.23
C MET A 227 10.48 9.12 -9.63
N TRP A 228 10.74 8.25 -8.67
CA TRP A 228 11.10 6.85 -8.88
C TRP A 228 9.90 6.00 -9.31
N LEU A 229 8.69 6.30 -8.79
CA LEU A 229 7.51 5.46 -8.90
C LEU A 229 7.00 5.34 -10.35
N PRO A 230 6.70 6.43 -11.10
CA PRO A 230 6.19 6.29 -12.46
C PRO A 230 7.20 5.67 -13.42
N LYS A 231 8.51 5.88 -13.18
CA LYS A 231 9.58 5.29 -13.98
C LYS A 231 9.69 3.79 -13.75
N ALA A 232 9.68 3.36 -12.48
CA ALA A 232 9.77 1.94 -12.12
C ALA A 232 8.52 1.15 -12.52
N TYR A 233 7.31 1.63 -12.18
CA TYR A 233 6.08 0.87 -12.39
C TYR A 233 5.69 0.73 -13.88
N ALA A 234 6.01 1.71 -14.72
CA ALA A 234 5.70 1.63 -16.15
C ALA A 234 6.50 0.57 -16.90
N VAL A 235 7.69 0.19 -16.41
CA VAL A 235 8.56 -0.81 -17.06
C VAL A 235 8.35 -2.22 -16.53
N LEU A 236 7.72 -2.38 -15.37
CA LEU A 236 7.46 -3.67 -14.76
C LEU A 236 6.43 -4.50 -15.55
N ASN A 237 6.50 -5.83 -15.36
CA ASN A 237 5.45 -6.74 -15.79
C ASN A 237 4.16 -6.44 -15.03
N THR A 238 3.01 -6.89 -15.57
CA THR A 238 1.69 -6.64 -15.00
C THR A 238 1.61 -7.03 -13.52
N GLU A 239 2.07 -8.23 -13.21
CA GLU A 239 1.99 -8.83 -11.89
C GLU A 239 2.86 -8.08 -10.86
N LEU A 240 4.08 -7.74 -11.25
CA LEU A 240 4.98 -6.96 -10.40
C LEU A 240 4.52 -5.51 -10.25
N ALA A 241 4.00 -4.91 -11.33
CA ALA A 241 3.45 -3.56 -11.27
C ALA A 241 2.23 -3.50 -10.32
N ALA A 242 1.35 -4.53 -10.36
CA ALA A 242 0.23 -4.66 -9.43
C ALA A 242 0.71 -4.82 -7.98
N LEU A 243 1.73 -5.67 -7.73
CA LEU A 243 2.32 -5.91 -6.41
C LEU A 243 2.89 -4.60 -5.82
N PHE A 244 3.69 -3.90 -6.60
CA PHE A 244 4.32 -2.66 -6.15
C PHE A 244 3.30 -1.55 -5.92
N ALA A 245 2.33 -1.40 -6.82
CA ALA A 245 1.30 -0.38 -6.70
C ALA A 245 0.36 -0.59 -5.51
N SER A 246 0.11 -1.85 -5.13
CA SER A 246 -0.75 -2.19 -4.01
C SER A 246 -0.05 -2.18 -2.65
N LEU A 247 1.26 -2.42 -2.57
CA LEU A 247 1.93 -2.63 -1.29
C LEU A 247 2.98 -1.56 -0.94
N MET A 248 3.93 -1.27 -1.87
CA MET A 248 5.15 -0.53 -1.51
C MET A 248 4.88 0.85 -0.89
N THR A 249 4.04 1.65 -1.54
CA THR A 249 3.69 2.99 -1.04
C THR A 249 2.82 2.96 0.21
N LYS A 250 2.07 1.87 0.41
CA LYS A 250 1.15 1.69 1.54
C LYS A 250 1.88 1.45 2.84
N VAL A 251 3.02 0.76 2.79
CA VAL A 251 3.87 0.57 3.98
C VAL A 251 4.43 1.91 4.46
N GLY A 252 4.87 2.79 3.54
CA GLY A 252 5.30 4.15 3.87
C GLY A 252 4.16 5.01 4.44
N ALA A 253 2.96 4.93 3.84
CA ALA A 253 1.78 5.65 4.33
C ALA A 253 1.31 5.13 5.70
N TYR A 254 1.32 3.81 5.92
CA TYR A 254 1.06 3.21 7.24
C TYR A 254 2.03 3.73 8.30
N ALA A 255 3.33 3.78 7.99
CA ALA A 255 4.32 4.29 8.92
C ALA A 255 4.04 5.77 9.27
N LEU A 256 3.68 6.62 8.28
CA LEU A 256 3.26 7.99 8.55
C LEU A 256 2.02 8.04 9.45
N ILE A 257 0.99 7.23 9.17
CA ILE A 257 -0.20 7.17 10.02
C ILE A 257 0.21 6.77 11.44
N ARG A 258 0.88 5.63 11.63
CA ARG A 258 1.27 5.11 12.95
C ARG A 258 2.12 6.09 13.74
N PHE A 259 3.09 6.76 13.10
CA PHE A 259 3.97 7.70 13.77
C PHE A 259 3.26 8.98 14.17
N PHE A 260 2.46 9.57 13.29
CA PHE A 260 1.86 10.88 13.54
C PHE A 260 0.50 10.83 14.25
N THR A 261 -0.07 9.65 14.43
CA THR A 261 -1.23 9.50 15.31
C THR A 261 -0.84 9.00 16.71
N LEU A 262 0.13 8.06 16.83
CA LEU A 262 0.46 7.41 18.08
C LEU A 262 1.71 8.02 18.75
N ILE A 263 2.83 8.17 18.02
CA ILE A 263 4.14 8.52 18.59
C ILE A 263 4.31 10.03 18.70
N PHE A 264 4.12 10.77 17.61
CA PHE A 264 4.32 12.21 17.52
C PHE A 264 3.01 13.00 17.58
N ASN A 265 2.02 12.50 18.30
CA ASN A 265 0.69 13.12 18.43
C ASN A 265 0.75 14.59 18.91
N GLN A 266 1.74 14.95 19.73
CA GLN A 266 1.90 16.32 20.27
C GLN A 266 2.65 17.28 19.33
N SER A 267 3.16 16.81 18.18
CA SER A 267 3.92 17.65 17.24
C SER A 267 3.02 18.35 16.20
N GLY A 268 1.72 18.46 16.45
CA GLY A 268 0.70 18.93 15.51
C GLY A 268 1.00 20.28 14.87
N ASP A 269 1.46 21.26 15.65
CA ASP A 269 1.65 22.64 15.20
C ASP A 269 2.59 22.79 13.99
N ILE A 270 3.56 21.87 13.81
CA ILE A 270 4.54 21.92 12.72
C ILE A 270 4.26 20.82 11.69
N VAL A 271 3.92 19.63 12.17
CA VAL A 271 3.78 18.43 11.33
C VAL A 271 2.52 18.48 10.48
N GLU A 272 1.38 18.89 11.05
CA GLU A 272 0.10 18.94 10.33
C GLU A 272 0.14 19.87 9.12
N PRO A 273 0.55 21.16 9.23
CA PRO A 273 0.64 22.04 8.07
C PRO A 273 1.60 21.51 7.00
N LEU A 274 2.72 20.88 7.42
CA LEU A 274 3.68 20.29 6.51
C LEU A 274 3.05 19.13 5.72
N LEU A 275 2.36 18.20 6.40
CA LEU A 275 1.67 17.08 5.76
C LEU A 275 0.56 17.58 4.80
N ILE A 276 -0.20 18.60 5.17
CA ILE A 276 -1.20 19.23 4.30
C ILE A 276 -0.55 19.79 3.03
N VAL A 277 0.52 20.58 3.16
CA VAL A 277 1.21 21.18 2.00
C VAL A 277 1.80 20.09 1.11
N MET A 278 2.51 19.11 1.69
CA MET A 278 3.11 18.00 0.93
C MET A 278 2.04 17.16 0.22
N SER A 279 0.91 16.89 0.87
CA SER A 279 -0.20 16.15 0.27
C SER A 279 -0.85 16.91 -0.89
N CYS A 280 -1.09 18.22 -0.73
CA CYS A 280 -1.61 19.08 -1.80
C CYS A 280 -0.70 19.09 -3.02
N LEU A 281 0.62 19.26 -2.82
CA LEU A 281 1.61 19.19 -3.91
C LEU A 281 1.60 17.82 -4.58
N THR A 282 1.55 16.74 -3.81
CA THR A 282 1.50 15.37 -4.33
C THR A 282 0.24 15.12 -5.15
N MET A 283 -0.93 15.60 -4.67
CA MET A 283 -2.20 15.52 -5.42
C MET A 283 -2.13 16.26 -6.75
N LEU A 284 -1.63 17.49 -6.75
CA LEU A 284 -1.49 18.31 -7.96
C LEU A 284 -0.59 17.65 -8.99
N ILE A 285 0.61 17.23 -8.58
CA ILE A 285 1.57 16.60 -9.48
C ILE A 285 1.04 15.25 -9.98
N GLY A 286 0.42 14.46 -9.10
CA GLY A 286 -0.24 13.21 -9.45
C GLY A 286 -1.31 13.43 -10.53
N ALA A 287 -2.21 14.39 -10.34
CA ALA A 287 -3.27 14.73 -11.28
C ALA A 287 -2.72 15.21 -12.63
N ILE A 288 -1.76 16.14 -12.62
CA ILE A 288 -1.08 16.61 -13.86
C ILE A 288 -0.45 15.43 -14.60
N GLY A 289 0.24 14.54 -13.88
CA GLY A 289 0.87 13.36 -14.47
C GLY A 289 -0.13 12.40 -15.12
N THR A 290 -1.32 12.22 -14.55
CA THR A 290 -2.36 11.37 -15.16
C THR A 290 -2.87 11.88 -16.51
N VAL A 291 -2.89 13.19 -16.71
CA VAL A 291 -3.36 13.81 -17.96
C VAL A 291 -2.24 14.00 -18.98
N ALA A 292 -1.03 14.29 -18.53
CA ALA A 292 0.12 14.62 -19.39
C ALA A 292 0.57 13.44 -20.27
N TYR A 293 0.44 12.21 -19.77
CA TYR A 293 0.93 11.03 -20.48
C TYR A 293 -0.15 10.36 -21.35
N LYS A 294 0.32 9.76 -22.46
CA LYS A 294 -0.49 8.92 -23.36
C LYS A 294 -0.33 7.42 -23.07
N ASP A 295 0.73 7.04 -22.36
CA ASP A 295 1.02 5.67 -21.95
C ASP A 295 0.15 5.29 -20.75
N ILE A 296 -0.70 4.25 -20.91
CA ILE A 296 -1.67 3.82 -19.88
C ILE A 296 -1.01 3.27 -18.62
N LYS A 297 0.21 2.69 -18.72
CA LYS A 297 0.96 2.26 -17.55
C LYS A 297 1.47 3.46 -16.74
N LYS A 298 1.90 4.53 -17.40
CA LYS A 298 2.29 5.77 -16.73
C LYS A 298 1.08 6.45 -16.09
N ILE A 299 -0.07 6.48 -16.78
CA ILE A 299 -1.32 7.00 -16.21
C ILE A 299 -1.64 6.25 -14.91
N ALA A 300 -1.62 4.90 -14.91
CA ALA A 300 -1.86 4.11 -13.71
C ALA A 300 -0.84 4.38 -12.59
N ALA A 301 0.44 4.56 -12.92
CA ALA A 301 1.46 4.87 -11.94
C ALA A 301 1.23 6.25 -11.29
N TYR A 302 0.83 7.28 -12.05
CA TYR A 302 0.46 8.57 -11.49
C TYR A 302 -0.84 8.54 -10.68
N GLN A 303 -1.76 7.59 -10.96
CA GLN A 303 -2.92 7.33 -10.09
C GLN A 303 -2.49 6.82 -8.70
N VAL A 304 -1.35 6.12 -8.59
CA VAL A 304 -0.81 5.73 -7.27
C VAL A 304 -0.26 6.95 -6.53
N VAL A 305 0.46 7.85 -7.21
CA VAL A 305 0.95 9.11 -6.60
C VAL A 305 -0.22 9.95 -6.10
N LEU A 306 -1.26 10.09 -6.93
CA LEU A 306 -2.46 10.86 -6.59
C LEU A 306 -3.14 10.32 -5.33
N SER A 307 -3.31 9.00 -5.23
CA SER A 307 -3.97 8.37 -4.08
C SER A 307 -3.18 8.53 -2.77
N ILE A 308 -1.85 8.51 -2.82
CA ILE A 308 -1.04 8.80 -1.63
C ILE A 308 -1.27 10.23 -1.15
N GLY A 309 -1.40 11.20 -2.06
CA GLY A 309 -1.78 12.56 -1.71
C GLY A 309 -3.09 12.60 -0.91
N PHE A 310 -4.11 11.83 -1.31
CA PHE A 310 -5.39 11.77 -0.58
C PHE A 310 -5.26 11.16 0.82
N VAL A 311 -4.52 10.05 0.95
CA VAL A 311 -4.27 9.40 2.25
C VAL A 311 -3.57 10.35 3.21
N ILE A 312 -2.49 11.00 2.76
CA ILE A 312 -1.71 11.89 3.62
C ILE A 312 -2.44 13.20 3.91
N PHE A 313 -3.31 13.67 2.99
CA PHE A 313 -4.20 14.79 3.27
C PHE A 313 -5.17 14.45 4.40
N GLY A 314 -5.80 13.26 4.37
CA GLY A 314 -6.65 12.79 5.47
C GLY A 314 -5.91 12.71 6.80
N LEU A 315 -4.67 12.18 6.81
CA LEU A 315 -3.82 12.17 7.99
C LEU A 315 -3.50 13.58 8.48
N GLY A 316 -3.12 14.50 7.58
CA GLY A 316 -2.72 15.86 7.89
C GLY A 316 -3.86 16.73 8.47
N THR A 317 -5.13 16.33 8.29
CA THR A 317 -6.24 17.03 8.98
C THR A 317 -6.26 16.77 10.47
N HIS A 318 -5.58 15.74 10.96
CA HIS A 318 -5.51 15.29 12.36
C HIS A 318 -6.88 15.21 13.08
N THR A 319 -7.95 14.96 12.32
CA THR A 319 -9.29 14.74 12.82
C THR A 319 -9.63 13.27 12.81
N PHE A 320 -10.55 12.86 13.68
CA PHE A 320 -11.07 11.48 13.69
C PHE A 320 -11.56 11.05 12.29
N TYR A 321 -12.36 11.88 11.63
CA TYR A 321 -12.90 11.57 10.30
C TYR A 321 -11.80 11.50 9.23
N GLY A 322 -10.83 12.42 9.27
CA GLY A 322 -9.75 12.45 8.30
C GLY A 322 -8.83 11.24 8.41
N VAL A 323 -8.43 10.87 9.63
CA VAL A 323 -7.59 9.68 9.88
C VAL A 323 -8.35 8.39 9.55
N ASN A 324 -9.63 8.27 9.95
CA ASN A 324 -10.48 7.13 9.60
C ASN A 324 -10.61 7.00 8.06
N GLY A 325 -10.88 8.11 7.38
CA GLY A 325 -10.92 8.14 5.92
C GLY A 325 -9.59 7.76 5.27
N ALA A 326 -8.45 8.18 5.84
CA ALA A 326 -7.12 7.81 5.37
C ALA A 326 -6.86 6.30 5.51
N ILE A 327 -7.21 5.69 6.64
CA ILE A 327 -7.07 4.25 6.89
C ILE A 327 -7.99 3.47 5.93
N PHE A 328 -9.26 3.88 5.80
CA PHE A 328 -10.19 3.23 4.87
C PHE A 328 -9.67 3.32 3.42
N TYR A 329 -9.19 4.52 3.03
CA TYR A 329 -8.61 4.73 1.70
C TYR A 329 -7.41 3.81 1.46
N LEU A 330 -6.54 3.66 2.44
CA LEU A 330 -5.35 2.82 2.35
C LEU A 330 -5.72 1.36 2.01
N VAL A 331 -6.68 0.79 2.73
CA VAL A 331 -7.20 -0.58 2.52
C VAL A 331 -7.82 -0.74 1.13
N ASN A 332 -8.71 0.18 0.74
CA ASN A 332 -9.36 0.15 -0.56
C ASN A 332 -8.36 0.31 -1.72
N ASP A 333 -7.41 1.24 -1.58
CA ASP A 333 -6.41 1.53 -2.62
C ASP A 333 -5.49 0.34 -2.90
N MET A 334 -5.20 -0.53 -1.91
CA MET A 334 -4.45 -1.77 -2.12
C MET A 334 -5.16 -2.68 -3.14
N ILE A 335 -6.47 -2.84 -3.03
CA ILE A 335 -7.28 -3.70 -3.90
C ILE A 335 -7.52 -3.05 -5.25
N VAL A 336 -7.94 -1.79 -5.26
CA VAL A 336 -8.30 -1.05 -6.48
C VAL A 336 -7.09 -0.83 -7.39
N LYS A 337 -5.89 -0.58 -6.81
CA LYS A 337 -4.66 -0.44 -7.62
C LYS A 337 -4.20 -1.77 -8.21
N ALA A 338 -4.26 -2.87 -7.45
CA ALA A 338 -3.97 -4.18 -8.01
C ALA A 338 -4.88 -4.49 -9.21
N LEU A 339 -6.19 -4.25 -9.06
CA LEU A 339 -7.17 -4.44 -10.12
C LEU A 339 -6.90 -3.53 -11.33
N LEU A 340 -6.62 -2.24 -11.12
CA LEU A 340 -6.28 -1.30 -12.19
C LEU A 340 -5.08 -1.79 -13.00
N PHE A 341 -4.00 -2.23 -12.34
CA PHE A 341 -2.82 -2.72 -13.02
C PHE A 341 -3.06 -4.05 -13.74
N PHE A 342 -3.92 -4.93 -13.23
CA PHE A 342 -4.35 -6.14 -13.95
C PHE A 342 -5.09 -5.80 -15.24
N ILE A 343 -6.07 -4.89 -15.18
CA ILE A 343 -6.84 -4.44 -16.33
C ILE A 343 -5.89 -3.85 -17.41
N ILE A 344 -5.04 -2.90 -17.01
CA ILE A 344 -4.07 -2.26 -17.91
C ILE A 344 -3.08 -3.27 -18.48
N GLY A 345 -2.61 -4.20 -17.65
CA GLY A 345 -1.72 -5.26 -18.08
C GLY A 345 -2.36 -6.19 -19.11
N ILE A 346 -3.64 -6.55 -18.94
CA ILE A 346 -4.39 -7.32 -19.93
C ILE A 346 -4.55 -6.51 -21.22
N ILE A 347 -4.91 -5.23 -21.15
CA ILE A 347 -5.03 -4.36 -22.33
C ILE A 347 -3.71 -4.36 -23.14
N VAL A 348 -2.58 -4.13 -22.47
CA VAL A 348 -1.26 -4.12 -23.14
C VAL A 348 -0.90 -5.50 -23.69
N TYR A 349 -1.22 -6.58 -22.96
CA TYR A 349 -0.94 -7.94 -23.42
C TYR A 349 -1.74 -8.32 -24.67
N THR A 350 -3.02 -7.98 -24.70
CA THR A 350 -3.94 -8.33 -25.81
C THR A 350 -3.71 -7.52 -27.05
N THR A 351 -3.40 -6.22 -26.91
CA THR A 351 -3.27 -5.29 -28.03
C THR A 351 -1.83 -5.07 -28.48
N GLY A 352 -0.84 -5.34 -27.61
CA GLY A 352 0.56 -4.97 -27.84
C GLY A 352 0.86 -3.46 -27.68
N TYR A 353 -0.16 -2.62 -27.51
CA TYR A 353 -0.01 -1.16 -27.45
C TYR A 353 -0.07 -0.64 -26.02
N ARG A 354 0.79 0.34 -25.69
CA ARG A 354 0.78 1.09 -24.42
C ARG A 354 0.05 2.43 -24.49
N GLN A 355 -0.11 2.99 -25.69
CA GLN A 355 -0.76 4.29 -25.87
C GLN A 355 -2.26 4.11 -26.09
N TYR A 356 -3.09 4.81 -25.28
CA TYR A 356 -4.55 4.71 -25.33
C TYR A 356 -5.14 5.03 -26.72
N ARG A 357 -4.46 5.85 -27.55
CA ARG A 357 -4.94 6.20 -28.90
C ARG A 357 -5.01 5.01 -29.88
N HIS A 358 -4.28 3.92 -29.59
CA HIS A 358 -4.25 2.72 -30.43
C HIS A 358 -5.16 1.59 -29.91
N LEU A 359 -6.01 1.85 -28.88
CA LEU A 359 -6.84 0.83 -28.25
C LEU A 359 -8.25 0.69 -28.86
N LYS A 360 -8.48 1.25 -30.05
CA LYS A 360 -9.80 1.29 -30.71
C LYS A 360 -10.38 -0.11 -30.93
N GLY A 361 -11.68 -0.28 -30.65
CA GLY A 361 -12.41 -1.51 -30.92
C GLY A 361 -12.20 -2.63 -29.89
N LEU A 362 -11.32 -2.50 -28.88
CA LEU A 362 -11.07 -3.54 -27.90
C LEU A 362 -12.32 -3.88 -27.08
N ALA A 363 -13.11 -2.89 -26.74
CA ALA A 363 -14.31 -3.10 -25.93
C ALA A 363 -15.41 -3.90 -26.66
N LYS A 364 -15.42 -3.92 -28.00
CA LYS A 364 -16.32 -4.80 -28.77
C LYS A 364 -15.87 -6.26 -28.71
N LYS A 365 -14.55 -6.52 -28.65
CA LYS A 365 -14.00 -7.88 -28.53
C LYS A 365 -14.06 -8.42 -27.10
N GLU A 366 -13.85 -7.56 -26.11
CA GLU A 366 -13.79 -7.90 -24.68
C GLU A 366 -14.64 -6.93 -23.84
N PRO A 367 -15.99 -7.00 -23.91
CA PRO A 367 -16.88 -6.04 -23.22
C PRO A 367 -16.73 -6.06 -21.70
N TRP A 368 -16.47 -7.23 -21.10
CA TRP A 368 -16.25 -7.37 -19.66
C TRP A 368 -15.06 -6.55 -19.14
N LEU A 369 -13.99 -6.39 -19.98
CA LEU A 369 -12.82 -5.60 -19.63
C LEU A 369 -13.16 -4.11 -19.57
N GLY A 370 -14.03 -3.64 -20.45
CA GLY A 370 -14.57 -2.29 -20.42
C GLY A 370 -15.41 -2.04 -19.17
N VAL A 371 -16.29 -2.98 -18.79
CA VAL A 371 -17.07 -2.90 -17.54
C VAL A 371 -16.17 -2.85 -16.32
N ALA A 372 -15.15 -3.71 -16.23
CA ALA A 372 -14.20 -3.69 -15.14
C ALA A 372 -13.43 -2.35 -15.06
N LEU A 373 -13.02 -1.79 -16.21
CA LEU A 373 -12.34 -0.49 -16.25
C LEU A 373 -13.25 0.66 -15.80
N ILE A 374 -14.53 0.66 -16.19
CA ILE A 374 -15.51 1.67 -15.71
C ILE A 374 -15.66 1.58 -14.20
N ILE A 375 -15.88 0.38 -13.65
CA ILE A 375 -16.08 0.20 -12.21
C ILE A 375 -14.87 0.72 -11.43
N VAL A 376 -13.65 0.36 -11.86
CA VAL A 376 -12.41 0.86 -11.23
C VAL A 376 -12.29 2.38 -11.37
N THR A 377 -12.63 2.93 -12.54
CA THR A 377 -12.56 4.38 -12.79
C THR A 377 -13.51 5.14 -11.87
N LEU A 378 -14.75 4.67 -11.73
CA LEU A 378 -15.74 5.27 -10.85
C LEU A 378 -15.38 5.08 -9.37
N ALA A 379 -14.79 3.93 -8.99
CA ALA A 379 -14.28 3.70 -7.64
C ALA A 379 -13.15 4.69 -7.31
N ILE A 380 -12.16 4.86 -8.20
CA ILE A 380 -11.09 5.85 -8.02
C ILE A 380 -11.66 7.28 -7.98
N GLY A 381 -12.70 7.56 -8.76
CA GLY A 381 -13.42 8.84 -8.73
C GLY A 381 -14.13 9.13 -7.41
N GLY A 382 -14.52 8.10 -6.67
CA GLY A 382 -15.34 8.24 -5.46
C GLY A 382 -16.82 8.41 -5.76
N VAL A 383 -17.35 7.69 -6.76
CA VAL A 383 -18.76 7.77 -7.16
C VAL A 383 -19.58 6.74 -6.38
N PRO A 384 -20.69 7.13 -5.71
CA PRO A 384 -21.60 6.19 -5.07
C PRO A 384 -22.20 5.19 -6.08
N PRO A 385 -22.44 3.92 -5.71
CA PRO A 385 -22.25 3.25 -4.43
C PRO A 385 -20.90 2.52 -4.31
N LEU A 386 -19.86 2.94 -5.01
CA LEU A 386 -18.57 2.26 -5.07
C LEU A 386 -17.67 2.55 -3.86
N SER A 387 -16.66 1.72 -3.67
CA SER A 387 -15.77 1.71 -2.50
C SER A 387 -15.02 3.03 -2.24
N GLY A 388 -14.73 3.80 -3.28
CA GLY A 388 -14.02 5.08 -3.15
C GLY A 388 -14.85 6.25 -2.59
N PHE A 389 -16.18 6.11 -2.52
CA PHE A 389 -17.05 7.17 -2.02
C PHE A 389 -16.97 7.34 -0.50
N PRO A 390 -17.16 6.29 0.34
CA PRO A 390 -17.17 6.46 1.79
C PRO A 390 -15.85 6.98 2.36
N GLU A 391 -14.72 6.51 1.85
CA GLU A 391 -13.40 6.95 2.28
C GLU A 391 -13.15 8.44 2.01
N LYS A 392 -13.51 8.91 0.81
CA LYS A 392 -13.36 10.33 0.45
C LYS A 392 -14.32 11.21 1.22
N LEU A 393 -15.54 10.74 1.45
CA LEU A 393 -16.52 11.47 2.25
C LEU A 393 -16.00 11.70 3.67
N LEU A 394 -15.37 10.70 4.30
CA LEU A 394 -14.75 10.82 5.61
C LEU A 394 -13.62 11.86 5.61
N ILE A 395 -12.73 11.81 4.62
CA ILE A 395 -11.65 12.82 4.50
C ILE A 395 -12.24 14.23 4.31
N PHE A 396 -13.31 14.37 3.52
CA PHE A 396 -14.00 15.65 3.34
C PHE A 396 -14.57 16.18 4.66
N MET A 397 -15.21 15.30 5.46
CA MET A 397 -15.72 15.67 6.78
C MET A 397 -14.59 16.15 7.71
N GLY A 398 -13.46 15.45 7.71
CA GLY A 398 -12.28 15.86 8.48
C GLY A 398 -11.70 17.21 8.02
N ALA A 399 -11.61 17.44 6.72
CA ALA A 399 -11.12 18.69 6.17
C ALA A 399 -12.04 19.89 6.46
N ILE A 400 -13.35 19.68 6.51
CA ILE A 400 -14.33 20.71 6.88
C ILE A 400 -14.21 21.04 8.37
N GLN A 401 -14.01 20.03 9.22
CA GLN A 401 -13.92 20.20 10.67
C GLN A 401 -12.77 21.14 11.08
N HIS A 402 -11.60 21.01 10.42
CA HIS A 402 -10.43 21.87 10.65
C HIS A 402 -10.26 22.98 9.60
N GLN A 403 -11.33 23.30 8.84
CA GLN A 403 -11.39 24.43 7.87
C GLN A 403 -10.30 24.38 6.77
N HIS A 404 -9.81 23.19 6.40
CA HIS A 404 -8.82 23.01 5.33
C HIS A 404 -9.46 23.10 3.92
N TYR A 405 -10.21 24.16 3.64
CA TYR A 405 -11.02 24.31 2.41
C TYR A 405 -10.20 24.31 1.12
N ILE A 406 -8.97 24.84 1.14
CA ILE A 406 -8.07 24.84 -0.04
C ILE A 406 -7.68 23.40 -0.38
N GLY A 407 -7.24 22.62 0.61
CA GLY A 407 -6.87 21.22 0.42
C GLY A 407 -8.07 20.37 -0.02
N LEU A 408 -9.25 20.59 0.56
CA LEU A 408 -10.51 19.96 0.17
C LEU A 408 -10.85 20.23 -1.30
N THR A 409 -10.79 21.48 -1.73
CA THR A 409 -11.06 21.88 -3.12
C THR A 409 -10.07 21.22 -4.07
N LEU A 410 -8.78 21.22 -3.72
CA LEU A 410 -7.74 20.53 -4.51
C LEU A 410 -7.99 19.01 -4.59
N MET A 411 -8.41 18.38 -3.48
CA MET A 411 -8.72 16.95 -3.46
C MET A 411 -9.89 16.62 -4.41
N ILE A 412 -10.95 17.41 -4.39
CA ILE A 412 -12.10 17.22 -5.29
C ILE A 412 -11.66 17.38 -6.75
N LEU A 413 -10.99 18.49 -7.09
CA LEU A 413 -10.56 18.78 -8.45
C LEU A 413 -9.59 17.72 -8.99
N THR A 414 -8.60 17.33 -8.20
CA THR A 414 -7.60 16.33 -8.60
C THR A 414 -8.20 14.93 -8.71
N SER A 415 -9.21 14.61 -7.88
CA SER A 415 -9.99 13.37 -7.99
C SER A 415 -10.76 13.30 -9.32
N LEU A 416 -11.43 14.38 -9.71
CA LEU A 416 -12.12 14.48 -11.01
C LEU A 416 -11.15 14.38 -12.19
N ILE A 417 -9.97 15.02 -12.11
CA ILE A 417 -8.92 14.91 -13.12
C ILE A 417 -8.42 13.47 -13.24
N GLY A 418 -8.17 12.80 -12.12
CA GLY A 418 -7.76 11.40 -12.09
C GLY A 418 -8.80 10.48 -12.73
N MET A 419 -10.07 10.64 -12.38
CA MET A 419 -11.19 9.92 -12.98
C MET A 419 -11.30 10.18 -14.49
N PHE A 420 -11.24 11.45 -14.92
CA PHE A 420 -11.28 11.85 -16.33
C PHE A 420 -10.15 11.18 -17.13
N SER A 421 -8.95 11.08 -16.58
CA SER A 421 -7.81 10.45 -17.27
C SER A 421 -8.05 8.97 -17.60
N LEU A 422 -8.74 8.21 -16.71
CA LEU A 422 -9.12 6.83 -16.93
C LEU A 422 -10.34 6.70 -17.85
N PHE A 423 -11.33 7.60 -17.73
CA PHE A 423 -12.42 7.68 -18.71
C PHE A 423 -11.91 7.92 -20.12
N ARG A 424 -10.87 8.77 -20.28
CA ARG A 424 -10.24 8.98 -21.59
C ARG A 424 -9.70 7.65 -22.17
N VAL A 425 -9.06 6.80 -21.36
CA VAL A 425 -8.63 5.45 -21.79
C VAL A 425 -9.83 4.61 -22.21
N PHE A 426 -10.90 4.60 -21.40
CA PHE A 426 -12.12 3.85 -21.67
C PHE A 426 -12.78 4.30 -22.98
N PHE A 427 -12.96 5.61 -23.21
CA PHE A 427 -13.56 6.14 -24.45
C PHE A 427 -12.76 5.77 -25.69
N TYR A 428 -11.44 5.80 -25.62
CA TYR A 428 -10.61 5.36 -26.73
C TYR A 428 -10.71 3.85 -27.00
N MET A 429 -10.97 3.03 -25.99
CA MET A 429 -11.24 1.58 -26.17
C MET A 429 -12.59 1.33 -26.88
N TYR A 430 -13.58 2.19 -26.63
CA TYR A 430 -14.92 2.09 -27.22
C TYR A 430 -15.05 2.85 -28.53
N ALA A 431 -14.42 4.03 -28.64
CA ALA A 431 -14.55 4.90 -29.80
C ALA A 431 -13.76 4.35 -31.00
N GLY A 432 -14.44 4.14 -32.08
CA GLY A 432 -13.88 3.91 -33.39
C GLY A 432 -14.28 2.58 -34.01
N ASN A 433 -14.77 2.66 -35.23
CA ASN A 433 -14.77 1.54 -36.17
C ASN A 433 -13.31 1.11 -36.37
N ASP A 434 -13.09 -0.19 -36.51
CA ASP A 434 -11.78 -0.74 -36.86
C ASP A 434 -11.10 0.15 -37.90
N VAL A 435 -9.90 0.61 -37.58
CA VAL A 435 -9.07 1.27 -38.55
C VAL A 435 -8.93 0.29 -39.72
N LYS A 436 -9.58 0.55 -40.83
CA LYS A 436 -9.46 -0.25 -42.05
C LYS A 436 -7.95 -0.40 -42.33
N GLY A 437 -7.39 -1.59 -42.13
CA GLY A 437 -6.04 -1.93 -42.54
C GLY A 437 -5.01 -2.29 -41.47
N ALA A 438 -5.28 -2.14 -40.19
CA ALA A 438 -4.40 -2.69 -39.15
C ALA A 438 -5.18 -3.78 -38.37
N GLU A 439 -5.05 -5.02 -38.77
CA GLU A 439 -5.45 -6.16 -37.94
C GLU A 439 -4.67 -6.05 -36.64
N MET A 440 -5.38 -5.73 -35.55
CA MET A 440 -4.82 -5.79 -34.22
C MET A 440 -4.41 -7.26 -33.99
N ASP A 441 -3.12 -7.53 -33.77
CA ASP A 441 -2.62 -8.88 -33.44
C ASP A 441 -3.16 -9.26 -32.06
N TYR A 442 -4.45 -9.64 -32.05
CA TYR A 442 -5.22 -9.90 -30.84
C TYR A 442 -4.78 -11.21 -30.20
N LYS A 443 -4.21 -11.10 -28.99
CA LYS A 443 -3.83 -12.27 -28.19
C LYS A 443 -4.94 -12.66 -27.23
N PRO A 444 -5.47 -13.91 -27.27
CA PRO A 444 -6.55 -14.35 -26.42
C PRO A 444 -6.18 -14.32 -24.93
N ILE A 445 -7.13 -13.88 -24.10
CA ILE A 445 -6.99 -13.78 -22.66
C ILE A 445 -7.21 -15.16 -22.04
N ARG A 446 -6.34 -15.54 -21.10
CA ARG A 446 -6.52 -16.79 -20.34
C ARG A 446 -7.70 -16.67 -19.39
N VAL A 447 -8.49 -17.75 -19.29
CA VAL A 447 -9.69 -17.81 -18.45
C VAL A 447 -9.40 -17.42 -16.99
N ASN A 448 -8.33 -17.93 -16.40
CA ASN A 448 -8.00 -17.59 -15.01
C ASN A 448 -7.72 -16.09 -14.79
N ARG A 449 -7.13 -15.38 -15.77
CA ARG A 449 -6.93 -13.92 -15.69
C ARG A 449 -8.24 -13.17 -15.71
N LYS A 450 -9.16 -13.59 -16.58
CA LYS A 450 -10.52 -13.06 -16.64
C LYS A 450 -11.24 -13.27 -15.30
N THR A 451 -11.24 -14.50 -14.78
CA THR A 451 -11.88 -14.84 -13.50
C THR A 451 -11.37 -13.98 -12.34
N ILE A 452 -10.05 -13.78 -12.23
CA ILE A 452 -9.45 -12.99 -11.15
C ILE A 452 -9.83 -11.51 -11.26
N VAL A 453 -9.77 -10.92 -12.47
CA VAL A 453 -10.21 -9.54 -12.66
C VAL A 453 -11.67 -9.37 -12.31
N MET A 454 -12.56 -10.28 -12.76
CA MET A 454 -13.98 -10.23 -12.42
C MET A 454 -14.23 -10.42 -10.93
N PHE A 455 -13.50 -11.34 -10.27
CA PHE A 455 -13.57 -11.51 -8.82
C PHE A 455 -13.17 -10.24 -8.08
N MET A 456 -12.02 -9.64 -8.41
CA MET A 456 -11.56 -8.40 -7.78
C MET A 456 -12.49 -7.21 -8.07
N THR A 457 -13.10 -7.17 -9.26
CA THR A 457 -14.15 -6.18 -9.59
C THR A 457 -15.36 -6.38 -8.67
N GLY A 458 -15.76 -7.63 -8.43
CA GLY A 458 -16.80 -7.98 -7.47
C GLY A 458 -16.45 -7.58 -6.03
N VAL A 459 -15.19 -7.79 -5.61
CA VAL A 459 -14.69 -7.34 -4.29
C VAL A 459 -14.77 -5.82 -4.18
N THR A 460 -14.35 -5.07 -5.20
CA THR A 460 -14.43 -3.60 -5.21
C THR A 460 -15.88 -3.10 -5.08
N LEU A 461 -16.83 -3.76 -5.76
CA LEU A 461 -18.26 -3.47 -5.61
C LEU A 461 -18.76 -3.80 -4.20
N ALA A 462 -18.39 -4.99 -3.69
CA ALA A 462 -18.79 -5.43 -2.35
C ALA A 462 -18.25 -4.48 -1.26
N MET A 463 -17.03 -3.98 -1.37
CA MET A 463 -16.48 -3.00 -0.42
C MET A 463 -17.29 -1.70 -0.38
N GLY A 464 -17.87 -1.27 -1.49
CA GLY A 464 -18.75 -0.11 -1.51
C GLY A 464 -20.10 -0.40 -0.85
N LEU A 465 -20.73 -1.53 -1.21
CA LEU A 465 -22.03 -1.93 -0.67
C LEU A 465 -21.99 -2.29 0.82
N PHE A 466 -20.90 -2.92 1.27
CA PHE A 466 -20.66 -3.31 2.66
C PHE A 466 -19.70 -2.34 3.39
N ALA A 467 -19.61 -1.10 2.94
CA ALA A 467 -18.78 -0.07 3.56
C ALA A 467 -18.98 0.08 5.08
N PRO A 468 -20.20 -0.06 5.68
CA PRO A 468 -20.37 -0.01 7.13
C PRO A 468 -19.57 -1.07 7.92
N ILE A 469 -19.30 -2.24 7.32
CA ILE A 469 -18.49 -3.28 7.98
C ILE A 469 -17.03 -2.83 8.04
N ILE A 470 -16.48 -2.32 6.94
CA ILE A 470 -15.11 -1.82 6.87
C ILE A 470 -14.96 -0.60 7.78
N TYR A 471 -15.96 0.29 7.78
CA TYR A 471 -15.99 1.48 8.63
C TYR A 471 -15.83 1.12 10.12
N LYS A 472 -16.52 0.09 10.62
CA LYS A 472 -16.37 -0.36 12.02
C LYS A 472 -14.93 -0.75 12.36
N VAL A 473 -14.25 -1.43 11.43
CA VAL A 473 -12.84 -1.81 11.64
C VAL A 473 -11.93 -0.59 11.62
N THR A 474 -12.11 0.30 10.65
CA THR A 474 -11.29 1.52 10.52
C THR A 474 -11.58 2.52 11.65
N GLU A 475 -12.81 2.57 12.14
CA GLU A 475 -13.23 3.34 13.32
C GLU A 475 -12.48 2.89 14.59
N GLN A 476 -12.48 1.58 14.88
CA GLN A 476 -11.71 1.05 16.01
C GLN A 476 -10.20 1.26 15.84
N ALA A 477 -9.69 1.08 14.61
CA ALA A 477 -8.30 1.37 14.29
C ALA A 477 -7.93 2.83 14.55
N THR A 478 -8.82 3.76 14.19
CA THR A 478 -8.62 5.20 14.39
C THR A 478 -8.67 5.57 15.87
N ASN A 479 -9.69 5.10 16.60
CA ASN A 479 -9.82 5.35 18.04
C ASN A 479 -8.57 4.92 18.79
N LEU A 480 -8.08 3.69 18.51
CA LEU A 480 -6.90 3.17 19.17
C LEU A 480 -5.61 3.89 18.75
N SER A 481 -5.50 4.30 17.49
CA SER A 481 -4.30 4.99 16.98
C SER A 481 -4.20 6.44 17.46
N MET A 482 -5.34 7.14 17.67
CA MET A 482 -5.37 8.54 18.07
C MET A 482 -5.39 8.74 19.60
N ASP A 483 -5.51 7.66 20.39
CA ASP A 483 -5.43 7.70 21.84
C ASP A 483 -4.23 6.89 22.34
N PRO A 484 -3.04 7.52 22.51
CA PRO A 484 -1.84 6.84 23.02
C PRO A 484 -2.02 6.22 24.41
N HIS A 485 -2.84 6.82 25.27
CA HIS A 485 -3.09 6.28 26.62
C HIS A 485 -3.96 5.02 26.57
N GLN A 486 -4.97 4.99 25.70
CA GLN A 486 -5.77 3.79 25.49
C GLN A 486 -4.93 2.68 24.85
N TYR A 487 -4.10 3.03 23.86
CA TYR A 487 -3.19 2.10 23.21
C TYR A 487 -2.22 1.47 24.23
N GLU A 488 -1.59 2.29 25.08
CA GLU A 488 -0.70 1.84 26.15
C GLU A 488 -1.36 0.84 27.09
N LYS A 489 -2.55 1.20 27.62
CA LYS A 489 -3.29 0.33 28.55
C LYS A 489 -3.64 -1.03 27.96
N MET A 490 -3.90 -1.08 26.66
CA MET A 490 -4.29 -2.32 25.98
C MET A 490 -3.10 -3.17 25.53
N VAL A 491 -1.97 -2.53 25.19
CA VAL A 491 -0.81 -3.20 24.59
C VAL A 491 0.26 -3.53 25.63
N ASN A 492 0.58 -2.58 26.51
CA ASN A 492 1.65 -2.72 27.51
C ASN A 492 1.25 -2.12 28.87
N PRO A 493 0.29 -2.70 29.59
CA PRO A 493 -0.19 -2.16 30.86
C PRO A 493 0.90 -2.12 31.95
N GLU A 494 1.95 -2.93 31.83
CA GLU A 494 3.03 -3.05 32.82
C GLU A 494 4.05 -1.91 32.78
N LEU A 495 4.12 -1.14 31.68
CA LEU A 495 5.12 -0.07 31.54
C LEU A 495 4.94 1.10 32.52
N ARG A 496 3.75 1.27 33.13
CA ARG A 496 3.49 2.27 34.18
C ARG A 496 3.74 1.76 35.59
N GLY A 497 3.79 0.44 35.81
CA GLY A 497 4.01 -0.16 37.13
C GLY A 497 5.46 -0.25 37.58
N GLY A 498 6.40 0.13 36.74
CA GLY A 498 7.85 0.01 36.93
C GLY A 498 8.61 1.32 37.16
N SER A 499 7.95 2.39 37.67
CA SER A 499 8.60 3.62 38.12
C SER A 499 8.95 3.62 39.58
#